data_49acdde203c4d6cc651b9a5ff81f9ee8
#
_entry.id   49acdde203c4d6cc651b9a5ff81f9ee8
#
_cell.length_a   1.000
_cell.length_b   1.000
_cell.length_c   1.000
_cell.angle_alpha   90.00
_cell.angle_beta   90.00
_cell.angle_gamma   90.00
#
_symmetry.space_group_name_H-M   'P 1'
#
loop_
_entity.id
_entity.type
_entity.pdbx_description
1 polymer ?
#
loop_
_entity_poly.entity_id
_entity_poly.type
_entity_poly.pdbx_seq_one_letter_code
_entity_poly.pdbx_strand_id
1 'polypeptide(L)'
;MGKTKISLTNFKEFSPDETPSWVINVIISDTDKEYSKFSEPIFEILQPRAEKAIFELKNPVHVRDVSFIEEDEDTISYHLWDKINELARLKGKGGTLRAIVKDLYGNEYPSNEINIDDFFN
;
A
#
# COMPACT_ATOMS: atom_id res chain seq x y z
N MET A 1 -8.73 4.10 24.50
CA MET A 1 -7.58 3.76 23.65
C MET A 1 -8.00 3.77 22.18
N GLY A 2 -7.23 4.46 21.35
CA GLY A 2 -7.47 4.47 19.93
C GLY A 2 -7.19 3.12 19.29
N LYS A 3 -7.91 2.82 18.22
CA LYS A 3 -7.65 1.65 17.38
C LYS A 3 -7.05 2.12 16.07
N THR A 4 -5.93 1.53 15.72
CA THR A 4 -5.26 1.78 14.45
C THR A 4 -5.50 0.61 13.51
N LYS A 5 -5.89 0.92 12.29
CA LYS A 5 -6.09 -0.07 11.23
C LYS A 5 -5.42 0.41 9.95
N ILE A 6 -4.68 -0.47 9.31
CA ILE A 6 -4.05 -0.20 8.02
C ILE A 6 -4.75 -1.03 6.96
N SER A 7 -5.17 -0.38 5.89
CA SER A 7 -5.79 -1.05 4.75
C SER A 7 -4.97 -0.77 3.50
N LEU A 8 -4.80 -1.79 2.67
CA LEU A 8 -4.11 -1.69 1.39
C LEU A 8 -5.11 -1.98 0.29
N THR A 9 -5.24 -1.05 -0.64
CA THR A 9 -6.11 -1.20 -1.81
C THR A 9 -5.32 -0.90 -3.07
N ASN A 10 -5.79 -1.43 -4.19
CA ASN A 10 -5.18 -1.19 -5.49
C ASN A 10 -6.24 -0.89 -6.53
N PHE A 11 -5.90 -0.05 -7.50
CA PHE A 11 -6.78 0.25 -8.62
C PHE A 11 -5.97 0.63 -9.85
N LYS A 12 -6.61 0.51 -11.02
CA LYS A 12 -6.02 0.98 -12.27
C LYS A 12 -6.50 2.38 -12.58
N GLU A 13 -5.56 3.25 -12.92
CA GLU A 13 -5.85 4.52 -13.55
C GLU A 13 -5.59 4.41 -15.04
N PHE A 14 -6.42 5.06 -15.84
CA PHE A 14 -6.19 5.17 -17.27
C PHE A 14 -5.82 6.62 -17.59
N SER A 15 -4.65 6.79 -18.22
CA SER A 15 -4.25 8.12 -18.72
C SER A 15 -5.09 8.50 -19.93
N PRO A 16 -5.04 9.78 -20.38
CA PRO A 16 -5.78 10.20 -21.56
C PRO A 16 -5.46 9.43 -22.84
N ASP A 17 -4.28 8.79 -22.91
CA ASP A 17 -3.89 7.92 -24.01
C ASP A 17 -4.27 6.45 -23.78
N GLU A 18 -5.11 6.19 -22.80
CA GLU A 18 -5.61 4.87 -22.41
C GLU A 18 -4.53 3.88 -21.92
N THR A 19 -3.36 4.38 -21.54
CA THR A 19 -2.32 3.54 -20.95
C THR A 19 -2.68 3.24 -19.47
N PRO A 20 -2.81 1.96 -19.09
CA PRO A 20 -3.14 1.62 -17.70
C PRO A 20 -1.94 1.86 -16.78
N SER A 21 -2.22 2.36 -15.58
CA SER A 21 -1.25 2.51 -14.52
C SER A 21 -1.85 2.01 -13.22
N TRP A 22 -1.10 1.21 -12.47
CA TRP A 22 -1.54 0.73 -11.18
C TRP A 22 -1.18 1.70 -10.07
N VAL A 23 -2.13 1.89 -9.17
CA VAL A 23 -1.97 2.72 -7.97
C VAL A 23 -2.29 1.88 -6.75
N ILE A 24 -1.45 1.98 -5.73
CA ILE A 24 -1.67 1.36 -4.43
C ILE A 24 -1.97 2.46 -3.42
N ASN A 25 -3.03 2.30 -2.66
CA ASN A 25 -3.37 3.20 -1.55
C ASN A 25 -3.13 2.51 -0.22
N VAL A 26 -2.39 3.18 0.65
CA VAL A 26 -2.26 2.78 2.06
C VAL A 26 -3.18 3.70 2.85
N ILE A 27 -4.19 3.13 3.47
CA ILE A 27 -5.19 3.87 4.23
C ILE A 27 -4.94 3.62 5.72
N ILE A 28 -4.65 4.68 6.46
CA ILE A 28 -4.43 4.63 7.90
C ILE A 28 -5.67 5.16 8.57
N SER A 29 -6.32 4.31 9.36
CA SER A 29 -7.47 4.68 10.18
C SER A 29 -7.02 4.69 11.63
N ASP A 30 -7.20 5.82 12.32
CA ASP A 30 -6.82 5.96 13.72
C ASP A 30 -7.87 6.80 14.44
N THR A 31 -8.49 6.23 15.46
CA THR A 31 -9.57 6.90 16.19
C THR A 31 -9.08 8.13 16.95
N ASP A 32 -7.79 8.20 17.26
CA ASP A 32 -7.20 9.38 17.92
C ASP A 32 -6.79 10.47 16.91
N LYS A 33 -6.84 10.18 15.61
CA LYS A 33 -6.52 11.12 14.51
C LYS A 33 -5.09 11.68 14.57
N GLU A 34 -4.18 10.98 15.21
CA GLU A 34 -2.79 11.40 15.36
C GLU A 34 -1.90 10.80 14.26
N TYR A 35 -2.17 11.16 13.02
CA TYR A 35 -1.49 10.56 11.87
C TYR A 35 0.00 10.89 11.79
N SER A 36 0.44 11.97 12.43
CA SER A 36 1.85 12.35 12.46
C SER A 36 2.75 11.38 13.22
N LYS A 37 2.17 10.49 14.03
CA LYS A 37 2.94 9.48 14.75
C LYS A 37 3.39 8.32 13.88
N PHE A 38 2.88 8.21 12.65
CA PHE A 38 3.17 7.09 11.76
C PHE A 38 4.31 7.40 10.81
N SER A 39 5.19 6.42 10.62
CA SER A 39 6.24 6.49 9.60
C SER A 39 5.68 6.19 8.23
N GLU A 40 6.52 6.39 7.20
CA GLU A 40 6.16 5.96 5.85
C GLU A 40 5.99 4.44 5.81
N PRO A 41 5.01 3.94 5.01
CA PRO A 41 4.79 2.50 4.89
C PRO A 41 5.99 1.77 4.29
N ILE A 42 6.21 0.55 4.76
CA ILE A 42 7.13 -0.40 4.16
C ILE A 42 6.29 -1.48 3.49
N PHE A 43 6.63 -1.84 2.26
CA PHE A 43 5.91 -2.87 1.53
C PHE A 43 6.70 -4.17 1.55
N GLU A 44 5.99 -5.28 1.74
CA GLU A 44 6.58 -6.61 1.79
C GLU A 44 5.89 -7.54 0.82
N ILE A 45 6.69 -8.34 0.12
CA ILE A 45 6.20 -9.44 -0.71
C ILE A 45 6.35 -10.73 0.08
N LEU A 46 5.26 -11.46 0.19
CA LEU A 46 5.18 -12.74 0.88
C LEU A 46 4.91 -13.83 -0.14
N GLN A 47 5.77 -14.85 -0.18
CA GLN A 47 5.60 -15.97 -1.10
C GLN A 47 5.62 -17.28 -0.33
N PRO A 48 4.82 -18.27 -0.74
CA PRO A 48 4.93 -19.63 -0.17
C PRO A 48 6.35 -20.17 -0.38
N ARG A 49 6.93 -20.74 0.67
CA ARG A 49 8.26 -21.37 0.59
C ARG A 49 9.43 -20.43 0.26
N ALA A 50 9.22 -19.12 0.37
CA ALA A 50 10.27 -18.15 0.15
C ALA A 50 10.34 -17.18 1.32
N GLU A 51 11.50 -16.58 1.52
CA GLU A 51 11.64 -15.53 2.51
C GLU A 51 10.88 -14.29 2.05
N LYS A 52 10.35 -13.54 3.02
CA LYS A 52 9.70 -12.30 2.68
C LYS A 52 10.74 -11.29 2.16
N ALA A 53 10.35 -10.53 1.16
CA ALA A 53 11.19 -9.55 0.51
C ALA A 53 10.59 -8.16 0.64
N ILE A 54 11.45 -7.15 0.75
CA ILE A 54 11.02 -5.76 0.75
C ILE A 54 10.76 -5.32 -0.69
N PHE A 55 9.59 -4.73 -0.91
CA PHE A 55 9.23 -4.13 -2.19
C PHE A 55 9.30 -2.62 -2.04
N GLU A 56 10.35 -2.01 -2.61
CA GLU A 56 10.58 -0.59 -2.45
C GLU A 56 9.70 0.24 -3.38
N LEU A 57 8.89 1.11 -2.80
CA LEU A 57 8.16 2.14 -3.52
C LEU A 57 8.65 3.48 -3.01
N LYS A 58 9.23 4.26 -3.90
CA LYS A 58 9.77 5.59 -3.60
C LYS A 58 8.83 6.66 -4.14
N ASN A 59 8.89 7.83 -3.52
CA ASN A 59 8.15 9.01 -3.95
C ASN A 59 6.64 8.77 -4.00
N PRO A 60 5.98 8.67 -2.83
CA PRO A 60 4.53 8.59 -2.83
C PRO A 60 3.95 9.79 -3.59
N VAL A 61 3.00 9.50 -4.47
CA VAL A 61 2.18 10.56 -5.02
C VAL A 61 1.22 10.90 -3.90
N HIS A 62 1.57 11.91 -3.15
CA HIS A 62 0.76 12.31 -2.03
C HIS A 62 -0.52 12.95 -2.55
N VAL A 63 -1.58 12.18 -2.61
CA VAL A 63 -2.89 12.75 -2.79
C VAL A 63 -3.53 12.86 -1.42
N ARG A 64 -3.15 13.90 -0.68
CA ARG A 64 -3.98 14.36 0.40
C ARG A 64 -5.07 15.21 -0.21
N ASP A 65 -6.08 14.56 -0.72
CA ASP A 65 -7.26 15.30 -1.10
C ASP A 65 -8.14 15.43 0.14
N VAL A 66 -8.14 16.63 0.69
CA VAL A 66 -8.88 16.96 1.91
C VAL A 66 -10.38 16.65 1.74
N SER A 67 -10.88 16.65 0.52
CA SER A 67 -12.30 16.35 0.27
C SER A 67 -12.66 14.89 0.42
N PHE A 68 -11.66 14.00 0.42
CA PHE A 68 -11.86 12.56 0.58
C PHE A 68 -11.37 12.01 1.92
N ILE A 69 -10.80 12.85 2.77
CA ILE A 69 -10.40 12.42 4.11
C ILE A 69 -11.67 12.31 4.95
N GLU A 70 -12.10 11.09 5.20
CA GLU A 70 -13.06 10.85 6.25
C GLU A 70 -12.41 11.21 7.59
N GLU A 71 -13.22 11.48 8.59
CA GLU A 71 -12.73 12.03 9.87
C GLU A 71 -11.59 11.21 10.50
N ASP A 72 -11.53 9.91 10.23
CA ASP A 72 -10.63 8.98 10.90
C ASP A 72 -9.60 8.34 9.97
N GLU A 73 -9.38 8.88 8.76
CA GLU A 73 -8.51 8.25 7.77
C GLU A 73 -7.50 9.19 7.15
N ASP A 74 -6.32 8.67 6.89
CA ASP A 74 -5.29 9.31 6.05
C ASP A 74 -4.89 8.32 4.96
N THR A 75 -4.72 8.81 3.74
CA THR A 75 -4.41 7.95 2.58
C THR A 75 -3.11 8.39 1.94
N ILE A 76 -2.20 7.44 1.74
CA ILE A 76 -0.95 7.64 1.01
C ILE A 76 -1.01 6.79 -0.25
N SER A 77 -0.83 7.42 -1.41
CA SER A 77 -0.95 6.75 -2.71
C SER A 77 0.41 6.62 -3.38
N TYR A 78 0.64 5.48 -4.02
CA TYR A 78 1.84 5.18 -4.77
C TYR A 78 1.49 4.69 -6.17
N HIS A 79 2.11 5.28 -7.20
CA HIS A 79 2.06 4.71 -8.54
C HIS A 79 3.14 3.63 -8.67
N LEU A 80 2.79 2.50 -9.27
CA LEU A 80 3.75 1.41 -9.42
C LEU A 80 4.73 1.64 -10.57
N TRP A 81 4.33 2.39 -11.61
CA TRP A 81 5.17 2.66 -12.78
C TRP A 81 5.80 1.36 -13.29
N ASP A 82 7.12 1.40 -13.51
CA ASP A 82 7.89 0.23 -13.95
C ASP A 82 8.03 -0.86 -12.85
N LYS A 83 7.71 -0.55 -11.61
CA LYS A 83 7.71 -1.55 -10.54
C LYS A 83 6.71 -2.67 -10.76
N ILE A 84 5.68 -2.42 -11.56
CA ILE A 84 4.74 -3.49 -11.93
C ILE A 84 5.47 -4.66 -12.60
N ASN A 85 6.59 -4.42 -13.29
CA ASN A 85 7.39 -5.45 -13.91
C ASN A 85 8.05 -6.39 -12.91
N GLU A 86 8.40 -5.88 -11.73
CA GLU A 86 8.92 -6.73 -10.65
C GLU A 86 7.83 -7.69 -10.15
N LEU A 87 6.60 -7.18 -10.01
CA LEU A 87 5.47 -8.02 -9.61
C LEU A 87 5.11 -9.04 -10.68
N ALA A 88 5.27 -8.68 -11.96
CA ALA A 88 4.98 -9.58 -13.07
C ALA A 88 5.85 -10.84 -13.04
N ARG A 89 7.09 -10.74 -12.54
CA ARG A 89 7.98 -11.90 -12.39
C ARG A 89 7.48 -12.89 -11.36
N LEU A 90 6.58 -12.46 -10.48
CA LEU A 90 6.02 -13.27 -9.42
C LEU A 90 4.62 -13.80 -9.75
N LYS A 91 4.14 -13.51 -10.95
CA LYS A 91 2.84 -13.96 -11.42
C LYS A 91 2.75 -15.49 -11.38
N GLY A 92 1.66 -15.99 -10.84
CA GLY A 92 1.40 -17.43 -10.75
C GLY A 92 2.13 -18.15 -9.62
N LYS A 93 2.85 -17.42 -8.76
CA LYS A 93 3.63 -18.03 -7.67
C LYS A 93 2.92 -18.00 -6.31
N GLY A 94 1.69 -17.50 -6.27
CA GLY A 94 0.90 -17.47 -5.04
C GLY A 94 1.36 -16.40 -4.04
N GLY A 95 2.08 -15.38 -4.50
CA GLY A 95 2.57 -14.32 -3.64
C GLY A 95 1.52 -13.28 -3.30
N THR A 96 1.73 -12.59 -2.19
CA THR A 96 0.91 -11.47 -1.76
C THR A 96 1.78 -10.27 -1.44
N LEU A 97 1.15 -9.09 -1.46
CA LEU A 97 1.78 -7.83 -1.10
C LEU A 97 1.03 -7.23 0.08
N ARG A 98 1.76 -6.73 1.06
CA ARG A 98 1.18 -6.00 2.18
C ARG A 98 2.01 -4.76 2.52
N ALA A 99 1.40 -3.84 3.25
CA ALA A 99 2.10 -2.69 3.82
C ALA A 99 2.23 -2.87 5.33
N ILE A 100 3.30 -2.34 5.89
CA ILE A 100 3.48 -2.24 7.34
C ILE A 100 3.79 -0.80 7.67
N VAL A 101 3.06 -0.25 8.65
CA VAL A 101 3.28 1.11 9.15
C VAL A 101 3.72 1.00 10.60
N LYS A 102 4.74 1.78 10.97
CA LYS A 102 5.24 1.85 12.35
C LYS A 102 4.86 3.18 12.96
N ASP A 103 4.60 3.18 14.27
CA ASP A 103 4.42 4.42 15.00
C ASP A 103 5.71 4.82 15.75
N LEU A 104 5.67 5.97 16.39
CA LEU A 104 6.82 6.48 17.15
C LEU A 104 7.20 5.62 18.36
N TYR A 105 6.30 4.75 18.78
CA TYR A 105 6.50 3.87 19.93
C TYR A 105 7.04 2.50 19.56
N GLY A 106 7.30 2.28 18.25
CA GLY A 106 7.83 1.01 17.76
C GLY A 106 6.78 -0.04 17.46
N ASN A 107 5.50 0.28 17.57
CA ASN A 107 4.43 -0.64 17.22
C ASN A 107 4.33 -0.78 15.70
N GLU A 108 4.12 -2.00 15.22
CA GLU A 108 3.94 -2.29 13.80
C GLU A 108 2.48 -2.63 13.52
N TYR A 109 1.96 -2.04 12.45
CA TYR A 109 0.59 -2.25 12.01
C TYR A 109 0.60 -2.78 10.58
N PRO A 110 0.40 -4.09 10.38
CA PRO A 110 0.34 -4.65 9.03
C PRO A 110 -1.03 -4.40 8.41
N SER A 111 -1.03 -4.22 7.10
CA SER A 111 -2.26 -4.13 6.32
C SER A 111 -2.79 -5.53 5.96
N ASN A 112 -3.95 -5.57 5.32
CA ASN A 112 -4.39 -6.73 4.59
C ASN A 112 -3.41 -7.07 3.47
N GLU A 113 -3.43 -8.31 3.00
CA GLU A 113 -2.63 -8.77 1.88
C GLU A 113 -3.43 -8.68 0.58
N ILE A 114 -2.76 -8.27 -0.50
CA ILE A 114 -3.32 -8.27 -1.85
C ILE A 114 -2.60 -9.35 -2.64
N ASN A 115 -3.35 -10.20 -3.35
CA ASN A 115 -2.75 -11.19 -4.25
C ASN A 115 -2.03 -10.49 -5.39
N ILE A 116 -0.78 -10.87 -5.63
CA ILE A 116 0.02 -10.28 -6.72
C ILE A 116 -0.64 -10.53 -8.07
N ASP A 117 -1.25 -11.69 -8.26
CA ASP A 117 -1.91 -12.02 -9.52
C ASP A 117 -3.08 -11.07 -9.85
N ASP A 118 -3.69 -10.45 -8.85
CA ASP A 118 -4.79 -9.51 -9.06
C ASP A 118 -4.36 -8.27 -9.86
N PHE A 119 -3.06 -7.95 -9.87
CA PHE A 119 -2.55 -6.85 -10.70
C PHE A 119 -2.56 -7.17 -12.20
N PHE A 120 -2.72 -8.43 -12.57
CA PHE A 120 -2.59 -8.89 -13.96
C PHE A 120 -3.87 -9.47 -14.53
N ASN A 121 -4.97 -9.31 -13.84
CA ASN A 121 -6.29 -9.78 -14.28
C ASN A 121 -7.06 -8.69 -15.04
#